data_861343f3ac683fbafd098a713daf2280
#
_entry.id   861343f3ac683fbafd098a713daf2280
#
_cell.length_a   1.000
_cell.length_b   1.000
_cell.length_c   1.000
_cell.angle_alpha   90.00
_cell.angle_beta   90.00
_cell.angle_gamma   90.00
#
_symmetry.space_group_name_H-M   'P 1'
#
loop_
_entity.id
_entity.type
_entity.pdbx_description
1 polymer ?
#
loop_
_entity_poly.entity_id
_entity_poly.type
_entity_poly.pdbx_seq_one_letter_code
_entity_poly.pdbx_strand_id
1 'polypeptide(L)'
;WRAPAWMREPPAADVSPDLHFIPVVTQFQLVADMILATSAVHSWLTRKGLRTFCSLNVRSAECIDPHYFAVLIGCGATTVNPYLAQDSIQDRIERGLLPGTLIENMRRYRDAVDAGLLKIMAKMGISVISSYRGGLNFEAVGLSRAMVAEYFPGMQSRISGIGLHGLQQKLEEIHAKGWHAPAADLLPVGGFYKARRTGEKHAWEASTMRLLQLACEKASYEVWKQFSAAIRANPPIHIRDLLDIKPLGKPVPIEEVESITSIRKRFVTPGMSLGALSPEAHMTLNIAMNRIGAKSDSGEGGEDPAHH
;
A
#
# COMPACT_ATOMS: atom_id res chain seq x y z
N TRP A 1 -9.42 -7.59 30.52
CA TRP A 1 -9.15 -8.57 29.47
C TRP A 1 -8.24 -9.67 30.03
N ARG A 2 -8.70 -10.94 30.09
CA ARG A 2 -7.88 -12.10 30.48
C ARG A 2 -7.55 -12.89 29.22
N ALA A 3 -6.25 -13.03 28.94
CA ALA A 3 -5.78 -13.83 27.82
C ALA A 3 -6.30 -15.29 27.93
N PRO A 4 -6.73 -15.90 26.83
CA PRO A 4 -7.15 -17.31 26.78
C PRO A 4 -6.06 -18.26 27.35
N ALA A 5 -6.50 -19.39 27.89
CA ALA A 5 -5.61 -20.33 28.59
C ALA A 5 -4.41 -20.79 27.76
N TRP A 6 -4.58 -20.97 26.45
CA TRP A 6 -3.51 -21.36 25.52
C TRP A 6 -2.43 -20.27 25.29
N MET A 7 -2.69 -19.00 25.68
CA MET A 7 -1.70 -17.94 25.69
C MET A 7 -0.86 -17.92 26.98
N ARG A 8 -1.20 -18.71 27.99
CA ARG A 8 -0.61 -18.67 29.32
C ARG A 8 0.39 -19.77 29.59
N GLU A 9 0.36 -20.84 28.82
CA GLU A 9 1.30 -21.95 28.98
C GLU A 9 2.37 -21.87 27.88
N PRO A 10 3.65 -21.78 28.24
CA PRO A 10 4.72 -22.03 27.29
C PRO A 10 4.61 -23.48 26.81
N PRO A 11 4.95 -23.81 25.55
CA PRO A 11 5.02 -25.19 25.11
C PRO A 11 5.96 -25.94 26.05
N ALA A 12 5.50 -27.12 26.48
CA ALA A 12 6.24 -27.97 27.41
C ALA A 12 7.65 -28.25 26.89
N ALA A 13 8.58 -28.06 27.80
CA ALA A 13 9.92 -28.61 27.94
C ALA A 13 10.55 -29.36 26.74
N ASP A 14 11.43 -28.67 26.05
CA ASP A 14 12.79 -29.08 25.69
C ASP A 14 13.55 -27.88 25.09
N VAL A 15 13.42 -26.74 25.72
CA VAL A 15 14.20 -25.54 25.38
C VAL A 15 15.33 -25.49 26.40
N SER A 16 16.57 -25.54 25.94
CA SER A 16 17.76 -25.33 26.74
C SER A 16 17.57 -24.19 27.74
N PRO A 17 17.91 -24.34 29.01
CA PRO A 17 17.74 -23.35 30.07
C PRO A 17 18.50 -22.03 29.81
N ASP A 18 19.33 -21.97 28.79
CA ASP A 18 20.13 -20.79 28.46
C ASP A 18 19.48 -19.85 27.41
N LEU A 19 18.29 -20.17 26.93
CA LEU A 19 17.49 -19.27 26.10
C LEU A 19 16.78 -18.24 27.00
N HIS A 20 17.50 -17.21 27.37
CA HIS A 20 16.87 -16.02 27.93
C HIS A 20 15.94 -15.41 26.88
N PHE A 21 14.64 -15.62 27.06
CA PHE A 21 13.64 -14.76 26.48
C PHE A 21 13.96 -13.35 26.95
N ILE A 22 14.43 -12.50 26.06
CA ILE A 22 14.35 -11.06 26.27
C ILE A 22 12.95 -10.69 25.74
N PRO A 23 11.92 -10.63 26.60
CA PRO A 23 10.70 -9.99 26.21
C PRO A 23 11.05 -8.51 26.06
N VAL A 24 11.16 -8.02 24.85
CA VAL A 24 10.97 -6.60 24.62
C VAL A 24 9.46 -6.38 24.79
N VAL A 25 9.00 -6.58 26.02
CA VAL A 25 7.70 -6.13 26.47
C VAL A 25 7.91 -4.67 26.83
N THR A 26 7.78 -3.80 25.87
CA THR A 26 7.43 -2.42 26.16
C THR A 26 5.99 -2.42 26.65
N GLN A 27 5.82 -2.70 27.94
CA GLN A 27 4.55 -2.59 28.62
C GLN A 27 4.12 -1.12 28.78
N PHE A 28 4.97 -0.19 28.39
CA PHE A 28 4.74 1.24 28.45
C PHE A 28 5.19 1.92 27.15
N GLN A 29 4.20 2.32 26.36
CA GLN A 29 4.21 3.53 25.56
C GLN A 29 5.30 3.69 24.50
N LEU A 30 4.86 3.70 23.38
CA LEU A 30 5.34 3.99 22.04
C LEU A 30 5.31 2.70 21.24
N VAL A 31 4.28 2.59 20.45
CA VAL A 31 4.21 1.61 19.37
C VAL A 31 5.45 1.88 18.51
N ALA A 32 6.50 1.14 18.74
CA ALA A 32 7.64 1.15 17.84
C ALA A 32 7.16 0.48 16.54
N ASP A 33 7.44 1.11 15.41
CA ASP A 33 7.28 0.45 14.11
C ASP A 33 7.97 -0.92 14.17
N MET A 34 7.20 -1.99 14.02
CA MET A 34 7.70 -3.35 14.27
C MET A 34 8.71 -3.78 13.22
N ILE A 35 8.69 -3.21 12.03
CA ILE A 35 9.70 -3.45 10.99
C ILE A 35 11.04 -2.87 11.43
N LEU A 36 11.04 -1.62 11.90
CA LEU A 36 12.23 -0.95 12.42
C LEU A 36 12.80 -1.69 13.64
N ALA A 37 11.95 -2.03 14.61
CA ALA A 37 12.35 -2.75 15.82
C ALA A 37 12.96 -4.11 15.49
N THR A 38 12.32 -4.88 14.61
CA THR A 38 12.81 -6.20 14.16
C THR A 38 14.17 -6.08 13.49
N SER A 39 14.33 -5.13 12.57
CA SER A 39 15.58 -4.96 11.85
C SER A 39 16.71 -4.44 12.76
N ALA A 40 16.40 -3.54 13.69
CA ALA A 40 17.36 -3.04 14.68
C ALA A 40 17.91 -4.17 15.56
N VAL A 41 17.04 -5.03 16.09
CA VAL A 41 17.43 -6.19 16.91
C VAL A 41 18.20 -7.21 16.07
N HIS A 42 17.72 -7.53 14.87
CA HIS A 42 18.41 -8.43 13.94
C HIS A 42 19.82 -7.95 13.62
N SER A 43 19.97 -6.67 13.25
CA SER A 43 21.25 -6.07 12.89
C SER A 43 22.21 -6.00 14.10
N TRP A 44 21.67 -5.73 15.29
CA TRP A 44 22.47 -5.73 16.52
C TRP A 44 22.98 -7.13 16.86
N LEU A 45 22.11 -8.15 16.84
CA LEU A 45 22.49 -9.53 17.08
C LEU A 45 23.50 -10.03 16.04
N THR A 46 23.36 -9.61 14.80
CA THR A 46 24.30 -9.96 13.72
C THR A 46 25.69 -9.35 13.99
N ARG A 47 25.74 -8.07 14.34
CA ARG A 47 27.00 -7.39 14.72
C ARG A 47 27.69 -8.00 15.94
N LYS A 48 26.92 -8.58 16.86
CA LYS A 48 27.45 -9.28 18.05
C LYS A 48 27.77 -10.74 17.83
N GLY A 49 27.52 -11.30 16.64
CA GLY A 49 27.71 -12.72 16.36
C GLY A 49 26.70 -13.65 17.03
N LEU A 50 25.60 -13.08 17.55
CA LEU A 50 24.59 -13.83 18.32
C LEU A 50 23.38 -14.25 17.50
N ARG A 51 23.23 -13.74 16.27
CA ARG A 51 22.00 -13.95 15.51
C ARG A 51 21.68 -15.41 15.19
N THR A 52 22.68 -16.23 15.01
CA THR A 52 22.53 -17.66 14.73
C THR A 52 22.09 -18.47 15.93
N PHE A 53 22.28 -17.98 17.12
CA PHE A 53 21.88 -18.63 18.37
C PHE A 53 20.48 -18.25 18.84
N CYS A 54 19.86 -17.23 18.21
CA CYS A 54 18.57 -16.69 18.63
C CYS A 54 17.55 -16.74 17.53
N SER A 55 16.31 -17.06 17.88
CA SER A 55 15.12 -16.83 17.05
C SER A 55 14.46 -15.50 17.42
N LEU A 56 14.00 -14.74 16.42
CA LEU A 56 13.23 -13.52 16.63
C LEU A 56 11.75 -13.84 16.43
N ASN A 57 11.00 -13.81 17.53
CA ASN A 57 9.55 -13.93 17.49
C ASN A 57 8.94 -12.52 17.56
N VAL A 58 8.30 -12.09 16.50
CA VAL A 58 7.64 -10.79 16.39
C VAL A 58 6.16 -10.95 16.72
N ARG A 59 5.68 -10.25 17.75
CA ARG A 59 4.27 -10.16 18.09
C ARG A 59 3.77 -8.76 17.79
N SER A 60 2.92 -8.61 16.78
CA SER A 60 2.51 -7.29 16.27
C SER A 60 1.02 -7.20 15.97
N ALA A 61 0.45 -6.02 16.22
CA ALA A 61 -0.88 -5.64 15.74
C ALA A 61 -0.89 -5.16 14.28
N GLU A 62 0.28 -4.83 13.72
CA GLU A 62 0.41 -4.18 12.41
C GLU A 62 0.34 -5.16 11.23
N CYS A 63 0.29 -6.47 11.50
CA CYS A 63 0.23 -7.52 10.47
C CYS A 63 -1.15 -7.58 9.82
N ILE A 64 -1.33 -6.80 8.76
CA ILE A 64 -2.62 -6.64 8.06
C ILE A 64 -2.72 -7.60 6.88
N ASP A 65 -1.63 -7.76 6.11
CA ASP A 65 -1.61 -8.53 4.87
C ASP A 65 -0.30 -9.32 4.70
N PRO A 66 -0.22 -10.26 3.72
CA PRO A 66 0.97 -11.08 3.50
C PRO A 66 2.26 -10.28 3.24
N HIS A 67 2.18 -9.05 2.69
CA HIS A 67 3.35 -8.23 2.42
C HIS A 67 4.00 -7.76 3.71
N TYR A 68 3.21 -7.43 4.74
CA TYR A 68 3.77 -7.05 6.04
C TYR A 68 4.55 -8.21 6.67
N PHE A 69 4.03 -9.45 6.59
CA PHE A 69 4.76 -10.65 7.01
C PHE A 69 6.05 -10.83 6.21
N ALA A 70 5.98 -10.67 4.89
CA ALA A 70 7.15 -10.77 4.03
C ALA A 70 8.23 -9.76 4.43
N VAL A 71 7.87 -8.51 4.71
CA VAL A 71 8.81 -7.48 5.15
C VAL A 71 9.41 -7.82 6.50
N LEU A 72 8.62 -8.25 7.48
CA LEU A 72 9.14 -8.66 8.80
C LEU A 72 10.14 -9.82 8.69
N ILE A 73 9.82 -10.84 7.89
CA ILE A 73 10.72 -11.99 7.66
C ILE A 73 11.98 -11.52 6.93
N GLY A 74 11.84 -10.69 5.92
CA GLY A 74 12.96 -10.11 5.19
C GLY A 74 13.86 -9.22 6.05
N CYS A 75 13.32 -8.59 7.08
CA CYS A 75 14.07 -7.83 8.10
C CYS A 75 14.61 -8.70 9.24
N GLY A 76 14.35 -10.01 9.22
CA GLY A 76 15.00 -10.94 10.12
C GLY A 76 14.08 -11.69 11.10
N ALA A 77 12.76 -11.50 11.07
CA ALA A 77 11.85 -12.28 11.90
C ALA A 77 11.96 -13.76 11.60
N THR A 78 11.94 -14.59 12.65
CA THR A 78 11.87 -16.05 12.52
C THR A 78 10.43 -16.52 12.53
N THR A 79 9.63 -15.97 13.44
CA THR A 79 8.19 -16.23 13.56
C THR A 79 7.45 -14.93 13.76
N VAL A 80 6.19 -14.88 13.33
CA VAL A 80 5.32 -13.71 13.48
C VAL A 80 4.00 -14.13 14.10
N ASN A 81 3.60 -13.45 15.17
CA ASN A 81 2.31 -13.60 15.80
C ASN A 81 1.44 -12.35 15.56
N PRO A 82 0.44 -12.42 14.66
CA PRO A 82 -0.45 -11.31 14.32
C PRO A 82 -1.63 -11.26 15.30
N TYR A 83 -1.39 -10.94 16.56
CA TYR A 83 -2.38 -11.11 17.62
C TYR A 83 -3.69 -10.32 17.37
N LEU A 84 -3.62 -9.13 16.82
CA LEU A 84 -4.83 -8.33 16.56
C LEU A 84 -5.68 -8.94 15.44
N ALA A 85 -5.07 -9.52 14.41
CA ALA A 85 -5.82 -10.24 13.38
C ALA A 85 -6.50 -11.47 13.97
N GLN A 86 -5.83 -12.19 14.88
CA GLN A 86 -6.40 -13.34 15.59
C GLN A 86 -7.56 -12.94 16.48
N ASP A 87 -7.40 -11.89 17.28
CA ASP A 87 -8.46 -11.35 18.14
C ASP A 87 -9.65 -10.84 17.30
N SER A 88 -9.38 -10.23 16.15
CA SER A 88 -10.43 -9.77 15.22
C SER A 88 -11.22 -10.92 14.60
N ILE A 89 -10.59 -12.06 14.33
CA ILE A 89 -11.28 -13.27 13.86
C ILE A 89 -12.21 -13.80 14.95
N GLN A 90 -11.71 -13.85 16.19
CA GLN A 90 -12.51 -14.29 17.34
C GLN A 90 -13.73 -13.38 17.56
N ASP A 91 -13.56 -12.07 17.62
CA ASP A 91 -14.64 -11.09 17.76
C ASP A 91 -15.71 -11.27 16.67
N ARG A 92 -15.30 -11.46 15.41
CA ARG A 92 -16.24 -11.67 14.31
C ARG A 92 -17.05 -12.96 14.45
N ILE A 93 -16.45 -14.02 14.96
CA ILE A 93 -17.16 -15.28 15.24
C ILE A 93 -18.16 -15.09 16.38
N GLU A 94 -17.75 -14.47 17.49
CA GLU A 94 -18.60 -14.17 18.65
C GLU A 94 -19.80 -13.31 18.27
N ARG A 95 -19.62 -12.38 17.34
CA ARG A 95 -20.70 -11.52 16.81
C ARG A 95 -21.53 -12.18 15.70
N GLY A 96 -21.28 -13.43 15.35
CA GLY A 96 -21.98 -14.14 14.29
C GLY A 96 -21.72 -13.61 12.87
N LEU A 97 -20.65 -12.83 12.68
CA LEU A 97 -20.28 -12.25 11.39
C LEU A 97 -19.38 -13.16 10.56
N LEU A 98 -18.81 -14.19 11.17
CA LEU A 98 -17.93 -15.15 10.51
C LEU A 98 -18.36 -16.57 10.89
N PRO A 99 -18.79 -17.42 9.93
CA PRO A 99 -19.20 -18.78 10.20
C PRO A 99 -17.99 -19.71 10.49
N GLY A 100 -18.23 -20.79 11.21
CA GLY A 100 -17.23 -21.81 11.53
C GLY A 100 -16.60 -21.61 12.89
N THR A 101 -15.72 -22.52 13.26
CA THR A 101 -15.01 -22.50 14.55
C THR A 101 -13.80 -21.57 14.49
N LEU A 102 -13.30 -21.17 15.68
CA LEU A 102 -12.09 -20.36 15.79
C LEU A 102 -10.89 -21.07 15.14
N ILE A 103 -10.73 -22.36 15.40
CA ILE A 103 -9.61 -23.17 14.86
C ILE A 103 -9.64 -23.22 13.33
N GLU A 104 -10.83 -23.42 12.74
CA GLU A 104 -10.97 -23.46 11.29
C GLU A 104 -10.63 -22.09 10.65
N ASN A 105 -11.12 -21.02 11.22
CA ASN A 105 -10.88 -19.68 10.69
C ASN A 105 -9.42 -19.24 10.89
N MET A 106 -8.78 -19.59 12.01
CA MET A 106 -7.35 -19.38 12.21
C MET A 106 -6.50 -20.16 11.19
N ARG A 107 -6.91 -21.40 10.88
CA ARG A 107 -6.24 -22.19 9.84
C ARG A 107 -6.38 -21.56 8.46
N ARG A 108 -7.60 -21.13 8.09
CA ARG A 108 -7.85 -20.42 6.82
C ARG A 108 -7.03 -19.14 6.69
N TYR A 109 -6.94 -18.38 7.79
CA TYR A 109 -6.12 -17.16 7.83
C TYR A 109 -4.63 -17.48 7.61
N ARG A 110 -4.10 -18.44 8.34
CA ARG A 110 -2.72 -18.91 8.16
C ARG A 110 -2.46 -19.36 6.72
N ASP A 111 -3.34 -20.21 6.18
CA ASP A 111 -3.18 -20.76 4.83
C ASP A 111 -3.22 -19.64 3.77
N ALA A 112 -3.99 -18.60 3.98
CA ALA A 112 -4.02 -17.42 3.11
C ALA A 112 -2.70 -16.61 3.17
N VAL A 113 -2.14 -16.42 4.37
CA VAL A 113 -0.84 -15.76 4.55
C VAL A 113 0.27 -16.59 3.92
N ASP A 114 0.29 -17.91 4.16
CA ASP A 114 1.27 -18.83 3.59
C ASP A 114 1.23 -18.84 2.06
N ALA A 115 0.04 -18.88 1.47
CA ALA A 115 -0.14 -18.77 0.02
C ALA A 115 0.38 -17.44 -0.54
N GLY A 116 0.16 -16.35 0.17
CA GLY A 116 0.69 -15.03 -0.17
C GLY A 116 2.21 -14.98 -0.13
N LEU A 117 2.83 -15.51 0.91
CA LEU A 117 4.29 -15.59 1.05
C LEU A 117 4.91 -16.47 -0.04
N LEU A 118 4.34 -17.64 -0.32
CA LEU A 118 4.80 -18.52 -1.40
C LEU A 118 4.72 -17.81 -2.76
N LYS A 119 3.68 -17.04 -3.02
CA LYS A 119 3.55 -16.25 -4.25
C LYS A 119 4.64 -15.18 -4.35
N ILE A 120 4.95 -14.47 -3.27
CA ILE A 120 6.02 -13.47 -3.22
C ILE A 120 7.37 -14.13 -3.49
N MET A 121 7.68 -15.22 -2.78
CA MET A 121 8.93 -15.96 -2.94
C MET A 121 9.07 -16.54 -4.35
N ALA A 122 8.02 -17.08 -4.92
CA ALA A 122 8.00 -17.64 -6.29
C ALA A 122 8.36 -16.58 -7.34
N LYS A 123 7.81 -15.36 -7.20
CA LYS A 123 8.17 -14.25 -8.09
C LYS A 123 9.63 -13.82 -7.99
N MET A 124 10.26 -14.04 -6.85
CA MET A 124 11.66 -13.72 -6.61
C MET A 124 12.61 -14.90 -6.92
N GLY A 125 12.06 -16.07 -7.27
CA GLY A 125 12.84 -17.28 -7.51
C GLY A 125 13.44 -17.90 -6.24
N ILE A 126 12.87 -17.58 -5.06
CA ILE A 126 13.34 -18.10 -3.77
C ILE A 126 12.48 -19.28 -3.35
N SER A 127 13.06 -20.46 -3.23
CA SER A 127 12.36 -21.72 -2.93
C SER A 127 12.24 -22.03 -1.44
N VAL A 128 13.10 -21.46 -0.59
CA VAL A 128 13.13 -21.75 0.85
C VAL A 128 13.11 -20.45 1.67
N ILE A 129 12.30 -20.42 2.73
CA ILE A 129 12.10 -19.23 3.56
C ILE A 129 13.38 -18.78 4.27
N SER A 130 14.30 -19.69 4.57
CA SER A 130 15.59 -19.36 5.17
C SER A 130 16.46 -18.47 4.28
N SER A 131 16.33 -18.60 2.96
CA SER A 131 17.03 -17.73 1.99
C SER A 131 16.34 -16.37 1.82
N TYR A 132 15.07 -16.27 2.18
CA TYR A 132 14.32 -15.01 2.18
C TYR A 132 14.57 -14.21 3.46
N ARG A 133 14.69 -14.91 4.59
CA ARG A 133 14.82 -14.30 5.92
C ARG A 133 16.11 -13.49 6.06
N GLY A 134 15.96 -12.23 6.43
CA GLY A 134 17.09 -11.31 6.58
C GLY A 134 17.71 -10.85 5.26
N GLY A 135 17.10 -11.17 4.13
CA GLY A 135 17.60 -10.82 2.80
C GLY A 135 17.45 -9.35 2.43
N LEU A 136 16.63 -8.59 3.16
CA LEU A 136 16.38 -7.16 2.92
C LEU A 136 16.09 -6.84 1.44
N ASN A 137 15.31 -7.68 0.77
CA ASN A 137 14.98 -7.59 -0.66
C ASN A 137 13.93 -6.50 -0.93
N PHE A 138 14.08 -5.34 -0.32
CA PHE A 138 13.17 -4.20 -0.38
C PHE A 138 13.94 -2.94 -0.65
N GLU A 139 13.25 -1.92 -1.12
CA GLU A 139 13.74 -0.56 -1.20
C GLU A 139 12.99 0.31 -0.19
N ALA A 140 13.73 1.09 0.59
CA ALA A 140 13.13 2.08 1.46
C ALA A 140 12.81 3.35 0.67
N VAL A 141 11.55 3.75 0.68
CA VAL A 141 11.06 4.98 0.03
C VAL A 141 10.54 5.91 1.10
N GLY A 142 11.08 7.14 1.13
CA GLY A 142 10.63 8.15 2.10
C GLY A 142 11.21 8.01 3.51
N LEU A 143 12.20 7.14 3.70
CA LEU A 143 12.98 7.03 4.93
C LEU A 143 14.38 7.63 4.74
N SER A 144 14.90 8.33 5.76
CA SER A 144 16.22 8.95 5.67
C SER A 144 17.32 7.92 5.42
N ARG A 145 18.25 8.25 4.55
CA ARG A 145 19.38 7.36 4.22
C ARG A 145 20.21 6.99 5.43
N ALA A 146 20.39 7.92 6.38
CA ALA A 146 21.13 7.66 7.61
C ALA A 146 20.44 6.58 8.46
N MET A 147 19.12 6.69 8.65
CA MET A 147 18.33 5.70 9.39
C MET A 147 18.35 4.34 8.69
N VAL A 148 18.22 4.32 7.36
CA VAL A 148 18.25 3.07 6.59
C VAL A 148 19.63 2.42 6.68
N ALA A 149 20.72 3.18 6.56
CA ALA A 149 22.07 2.65 6.69
C ALA A 149 22.36 2.04 8.08
N GLU A 150 21.77 2.60 9.14
CA GLU A 150 21.99 2.13 10.51
C GLU A 150 21.14 0.89 10.85
N TYR A 151 19.84 0.95 10.56
CA TYR A 151 18.88 -0.07 11.00
C TYR A 151 18.57 -1.12 9.95
N PHE A 152 18.77 -0.83 8.67
CA PHE A 152 18.54 -1.75 7.55
C PHE A 152 19.79 -1.87 6.67
N PRO A 153 20.93 -2.33 7.23
CA PRO A 153 22.19 -2.36 6.50
C PRO A 153 22.07 -3.23 5.24
N GLY A 154 22.41 -2.65 4.08
CA GLY A 154 22.30 -3.28 2.78
C GLY A 154 21.01 -2.96 2.00
N MET A 155 20.00 -2.37 2.66
CA MET A 155 18.80 -1.89 1.97
C MET A 155 19.07 -0.60 1.22
N GLN A 156 18.53 -0.47 0.00
CA GLN A 156 18.64 0.75 -0.79
C GLN A 156 17.63 1.81 -0.35
N SER A 157 18.03 3.07 -0.35
CA SER A 157 17.16 4.23 -0.14
C SER A 157 17.49 5.30 -1.19
N ARG A 158 16.89 5.19 -2.37
CA ARG A 158 17.07 6.16 -3.45
C ARG A 158 16.35 7.47 -3.16
N ILE A 159 15.15 7.39 -2.62
CA ILE A 159 14.35 8.53 -2.20
C ILE A 159 14.43 8.64 -0.68
N SER A 160 15.19 9.62 -0.19
CA SER A 160 15.30 9.93 1.24
C SER A 160 14.01 10.57 1.76
N GLY A 161 13.87 10.65 3.07
CA GLY A 161 12.68 11.22 3.72
C GLY A 161 12.85 11.38 5.22
N ILE A 162 11.84 10.97 5.99
CA ILE A 162 11.79 11.12 7.43
C ILE A 162 12.83 10.23 8.14
N GLY A 163 13.43 10.77 9.19
CA GLY A 163 14.27 10.02 10.13
C GLY A 163 13.48 9.54 11.34
N LEU A 164 14.21 9.12 12.39
CA LEU A 164 13.62 8.62 13.63
C LEU A 164 12.64 9.61 14.27
N HIS A 165 12.97 10.90 14.27
CA HIS A 165 12.09 11.93 14.84
C HIS A 165 10.76 12.03 14.07
N GLY A 166 10.79 12.03 12.75
CA GLY A 166 9.55 12.06 11.94
C GLY A 166 8.73 10.77 12.10
N LEU A 167 9.38 9.62 12.27
CA LEU A 167 8.70 8.36 12.56
C LEU A 167 8.04 8.41 13.94
N GLN A 168 8.77 8.92 14.96
CA GLN A 168 8.23 9.11 16.30
C GLN A 168 6.99 10.01 16.28
N GLN A 169 7.02 11.15 15.60
CA GLN A 169 5.86 12.03 15.48
C GLN A 169 4.64 11.30 14.88
N LYS A 170 4.84 10.52 13.82
CA LYS A 170 3.74 9.72 13.23
C LYS A 170 3.15 8.70 14.20
N LEU A 171 3.98 8.05 14.98
CA LEU A 171 3.53 7.09 15.98
C LEU A 171 2.77 7.78 17.12
N GLU A 172 3.24 8.93 17.58
CA GLU A 172 2.55 9.77 18.58
C GLU A 172 1.18 10.24 18.09
N GLU A 173 1.07 10.65 16.82
CA GLU A 173 -0.21 11.01 16.20
C GLU A 173 -1.20 9.83 16.16
N ILE A 174 -0.73 8.63 15.78
CA ILE A 174 -1.56 7.43 15.75
C ILE A 174 -1.99 7.03 17.17
N HIS A 175 -1.06 7.07 18.12
CA HIS A 175 -1.34 6.81 19.52
C HIS A 175 -2.38 7.79 20.09
N ALA A 176 -2.19 9.09 19.86
CA ALA A 176 -3.13 10.11 20.31
C ALA A 176 -4.54 9.90 19.74
N LYS A 177 -4.66 9.52 18.46
CA LYS A 177 -5.94 9.16 17.86
C LYS A 177 -6.60 7.95 18.53
N GLY A 178 -5.81 6.97 18.95
CA GLY A 178 -6.34 5.77 19.62
C GLY A 178 -6.76 5.98 21.07
N TRP A 179 -6.07 6.86 21.80
CA TRP A 179 -6.25 7.01 23.25
C TRP A 179 -7.01 8.28 23.65
N HIS A 180 -6.95 9.34 22.86
CA HIS A 180 -7.55 10.63 23.20
C HIS A 180 -8.76 11.00 22.33
N ALA A 181 -9.02 10.25 21.26
CA ALA A 181 -10.27 10.42 20.52
C ALA A 181 -11.45 9.99 21.39
N PRO A 182 -12.58 10.72 21.36
CA PRO A 182 -13.79 10.23 21.99
C PRO A 182 -14.10 8.85 21.42
N ALA A 183 -14.49 7.92 22.30
CA ALA A 183 -14.85 6.57 21.91
C ALA A 183 -15.90 6.64 20.78
N ALA A 184 -15.46 6.43 19.55
CA ALA A 184 -16.35 6.37 18.43
C ALA A 184 -16.78 4.92 18.28
N ASP A 185 -18.08 4.68 18.25
CA ASP A 185 -18.65 3.35 18.02
C ASP A 185 -18.29 2.81 16.63
N LEU A 186 -17.80 3.66 15.75
CA LEU A 186 -17.42 3.34 14.38
C LEU A 186 -15.96 3.73 14.11
N LEU A 187 -15.23 2.79 13.54
CA LEU A 187 -13.89 3.06 13.01
C LEU A 187 -13.95 4.11 11.87
N PRO A 188 -12.87 4.88 11.66
CA PRO A 188 -12.77 5.76 10.51
C PRO A 188 -13.09 5.02 9.21
N VAL A 189 -13.86 5.68 8.34
CA VAL A 189 -14.39 5.04 7.13
C VAL A 189 -13.28 4.67 6.14
N GLY A 190 -12.07 5.18 6.31
CA GLY A 190 -10.96 5.01 5.37
C GLY A 190 -11.24 5.80 4.08
N GLY A 191 -11.44 5.09 2.98
CA GLY A 191 -11.71 5.70 1.68
C GLY A 191 -10.52 5.64 0.72
N PHE A 192 -9.50 4.85 1.06
CA PHE A 192 -8.28 4.72 0.25
C PHE A 192 -8.57 4.16 -1.16
N TYR A 193 -9.32 3.06 -1.25
CA TYR A 193 -9.65 2.43 -2.54
C TYR A 193 -10.93 2.94 -3.18
N LYS A 194 -11.83 3.49 -2.40
CA LYS A 194 -13.11 4.04 -2.83
C LYS A 194 -13.35 5.36 -2.16
N ALA A 195 -13.72 6.39 -2.93
CA ALA A 195 -14.11 7.67 -2.38
C ALA A 195 -15.26 7.49 -1.36
N ARG A 196 -15.12 8.08 -0.19
CA ARG A 196 -16.10 8.12 0.88
C ARG A 196 -16.32 9.57 1.29
N ARG A 197 -17.56 9.90 1.69
CA ARG A 197 -17.93 11.29 2.03
C ARG A 197 -17.03 11.93 3.10
N THR A 198 -16.56 11.13 4.06
CA THR A 198 -15.71 11.57 5.17
C THR A 198 -14.33 10.89 5.17
N GLY A 199 -13.98 10.19 4.07
CA GLY A 199 -12.72 9.50 3.91
C GLY A 199 -11.63 10.36 3.31
N GLU A 200 -10.59 9.71 2.81
CA GLU A 200 -9.47 10.37 2.15
C GLU A 200 -9.91 11.13 0.89
N LYS A 201 -9.20 12.22 0.62
CA LYS A 201 -9.38 12.99 -0.60
C LYS A 201 -8.77 12.27 -1.79
N HIS A 202 -9.51 12.29 -2.90
CA HIS A 202 -9.08 11.74 -4.17
C HIS A 202 -8.87 12.86 -5.19
N ALA A 203 -7.91 12.67 -6.11
CA ALA A 203 -7.71 13.60 -7.21
C ALA A 203 -8.94 13.71 -8.12
N TRP A 204 -9.68 12.62 -8.26
CA TRP A 204 -10.91 12.52 -9.05
C TRP A 204 -12.10 12.23 -8.13
N GLU A 205 -12.76 13.28 -7.68
CA GLU A 205 -13.97 13.16 -6.87
C GLU A 205 -15.23 13.07 -7.75
N ALA A 206 -16.31 12.51 -7.19
CA ALA A 206 -17.57 12.35 -7.91
C ALA A 206 -18.13 13.69 -8.44
N SER A 207 -17.93 14.78 -7.72
CA SER A 207 -18.35 16.13 -8.13
C SER A 207 -17.60 16.61 -9.38
N THR A 208 -16.29 16.43 -9.43
CA THR A 208 -15.48 16.83 -10.59
C THR A 208 -15.75 15.93 -11.79
N MET A 209 -15.93 14.64 -11.59
CA MET A 209 -16.32 13.70 -12.66
C MET A 209 -17.69 14.03 -13.24
N ARG A 210 -18.65 14.45 -12.39
CA ARG A 210 -19.97 14.88 -12.86
C ARG A 210 -19.89 16.13 -13.74
N LEU A 211 -19.04 17.09 -13.41
CA LEU A 211 -18.82 18.28 -14.25
C LEU A 211 -18.21 17.90 -15.61
N LEU A 212 -17.24 16.97 -15.63
CA LEU A 212 -16.65 16.47 -16.87
C LEU A 212 -17.71 15.80 -17.76
N GLN A 213 -18.51 14.89 -17.19
CA GLN A 213 -19.60 14.23 -17.91
C GLN A 213 -20.60 15.25 -18.47
N LEU A 214 -20.99 16.23 -17.68
CA LEU A 214 -21.92 17.26 -18.08
C LEU A 214 -21.36 18.18 -19.19
N ALA A 215 -20.05 18.49 -19.11
CA ALA A 215 -19.39 19.26 -20.17
C ALA A 215 -19.40 18.51 -21.51
N CYS A 216 -19.16 17.19 -21.48
CA CYS A 216 -19.22 16.34 -22.68
C CYS A 216 -20.65 16.18 -23.20
N GLU A 217 -21.61 15.87 -22.33
CA GLU A 217 -23.02 15.69 -22.66
C GLU A 217 -23.63 16.93 -23.32
N LYS A 218 -23.35 18.10 -22.78
CA LYS A 218 -23.88 19.39 -23.29
C LYS A 218 -22.99 20.05 -24.33
N ALA A 219 -21.82 19.46 -24.66
CA ALA A 219 -20.79 20.10 -25.49
C ALA A 219 -20.51 21.57 -25.04
N SER A 220 -20.50 21.84 -23.75
CA SER A 220 -20.46 23.17 -23.17
C SER A 220 -19.07 23.54 -22.67
N TYR A 221 -18.44 24.53 -23.29
CA TYR A 221 -17.16 25.07 -22.85
C TYR A 221 -17.26 25.78 -21.49
N GLU A 222 -18.41 26.36 -21.15
CA GLU A 222 -18.64 26.98 -19.85
C GLU A 222 -18.60 25.94 -18.72
N VAL A 223 -19.21 24.79 -18.91
CA VAL A 223 -19.14 23.69 -17.96
C VAL A 223 -17.73 23.09 -17.88
N TRP A 224 -17.02 23.02 -19.02
CA TRP A 224 -15.61 22.64 -19.04
C TRP A 224 -14.74 23.60 -18.20
N LYS A 225 -14.97 24.91 -18.26
CA LYS A 225 -14.27 25.86 -17.42
C LYS A 225 -14.54 25.62 -15.92
N GLN A 226 -15.79 25.30 -15.57
CA GLN A 226 -16.14 24.96 -14.19
C GLN A 226 -15.41 23.68 -13.74
N PHE A 227 -15.36 22.65 -14.58
CA PHE A 227 -14.56 21.44 -14.32
C PHE A 227 -13.09 21.78 -14.11
N SER A 228 -12.49 22.56 -14.99
CA SER A 228 -11.07 22.95 -14.88
C SER A 228 -10.79 23.76 -13.61
N ALA A 229 -11.70 24.67 -13.24
CA ALA A 229 -11.58 25.43 -12.00
C ALA A 229 -11.70 24.54 -10.76
N ALA A 230 -12.62 23.58 -10.77
CA ALA A 230 -12.78 22.61 -9.67
C ALA A 230 -11.53 21.74 -9.48
N ILE A 231 -10.92 21.27 -10.56
CA ILE A 231 -9.66 20.48 -10.48
C ILE A 231 -8.52 21.33 -9.88
N ARG A 232 -8.39 22.60 -10.31
CA ARG A 232 -7.34 23.49 -9.80
C ARG A 232 -7.55 23.92 -8.36
N ALA A 233 -8.77 23.92 -7.87
CA ALA A 233 -9.13 24.25 -6.50
C ALA A 233 -8.88 23.09 -5.51
N ASN A 234 -8.65 21.87 -6.00
CA ASN A 234 -8.33 20.73 -5.14
C ASN A 234 -6.99 20.96 -4.43
N PRO A 235 -6.86 20.53 -3.17
CA PRO A 235 -5.56 20.52 -2.50
C PRO A 235 -4.60 19.61 -3.27
N PRO A 236 -3.29 19.89 -3.24
CA PRO A 236 -2.29 19.06 -3.90
C PRO A 236 -2.34 17.62 -3.37
N ILE A 237 -2.44 16.64 -4.26
CA ILE A 237 -2.43 15.21 -3.95
C ILE A 237 -1.18 14.55 -4.53
N HIS A 238 -0.78 14.99 -5.71
CA HIS A 238 0.42 14.52 -6.41
C HIS A 238 1.49 15.61 -6.42
N ILE A 239 2.76 15.20 -6.51
CA ILE A 239 3.89 16.14 -6.62
C ILE A 239 3.70 17.10 -7.80
N ARG A 240 3.14 16.65 -8.91
CA ARG A 240 2.87 17.48 -10.08
C ARG A 240 1.90 18.65 -9.78
N ASP A 241 1.04 18.50 -8.78
CA ASP A 241 0.08 19.54 -8.40
C ASP A 241 0.76 20.75 -7.71
N LEU A 242 2.03 20.58 -7.31
CA LEU A 242 2.90 21.62 -6.77
C LEU A 242 3.74 22.32 -7.85
N LEU A 243 3.65 21.86 -9.09
CA LEU A 243 4.43 22.38 -10.20
C LEU A 243 3.55 23.27 -11.10
N ASP A 244 4.17 24.28 -11.70
CA ASP A 244 3.53 25.13 -12.70
C ASP A 244 4.42 25.23 -13.94
N ILE A 245 3.80 25.61 -15.07
CA ILE A 245 4.51 25.81 -16.32
C ILE A 245 5.06 27.23 -16.33
N LYS A 246 6.39 27.35 -16.38
CA LYS A 246 7.06 28.64 -16.50
C LYS A 246 7.33 28.96 -17.97
N PRO A 247 6.74 30.03 -18.53
CA PRO A 247 7.08 30.47 -19.87
C PRO A 247 8.56 30.84 -20.00
N LEU A 248 9.20 30.38 -21.06
CA LEU A 248 10.64 30.64 -21.32
C LEU A 248 10.86 31.94 -22.09
N GLY A 249 9.84 32.55 -22.67
CA GLY A 249 9.99 33.72 -23.52
C GLY A 249 8.68 34.50 -23.71
N LYS A 250 8.68 35.31 -24.73
CA LYS A 250 7.47 36.07 -25.14
C LYS A 250 6.48 35.11 -25.80
N PRO A 251 5.16 35.40 -25.69
CA PRO A 251 4.14 34.65 -26.43
C PRO A 251 4.44 34.66 -27.93
N VAL A 252 4.29 33.54 -28.59
CA VAL A 252 4.36 33.45 -30.05
C VAL A 252 2.99 33.67 -30.67
N PRO A 253 2.91 34.17 -31.92
CA PRO A 253 1.66 34.28 -32.66
C PRO A 253 0.96 32.92 -32.77
N ILE A 254 -0.39 32.94 -32.79
CA ILE A 254 -1.17 31.65 -32.80
C ILE A 254 -0.90 30.86 -34.07
N GLU A 255 -0.52 31.49 -35.14
CA GLU A 255 -0.19 30.87 -36.43
C GLU A 255 1.10 30.06 -36.38
N GLU A 256 2.00 30.35 -35.44
CA GLU A 256 3.23 29.62 -35.19
C GLU A 256 3.03 28.47 -34.20
N VAL A 257 1.89 28.41 -33.53
CA VAL A 257 1.55 27.33 -32.60
C VAL A 257 1.11 26.09 -33.37
N GLU A 258 1.58 24.92 -32.97
CA GLU A 258 1.20 23.66 -33.59
C GLU A 258 -0.32 23.47 -33.58
N SER A 259 -0.89 23.03 -34.70
CA SER A 259 -2.33 22.84 -34.85
C SER A 259 -2.82 21.68 -33.93
N ILE A 260 -4.08 21.80 -33.46
CA ILE A 260 -4.75 20.78 -32.65
C ILE A 260 -4.73 19.41 -33.37
N THR A 261 -4.92 19.42 -34.70
CA THR A 261 -4.90 18.18 -35.51
C THR A 261 -3.53 17.51 -35.48
N SER A 262 -2.44 18.29 -35.52
CA SER A 262 -1.09 17.75 -35.39
C SER A 262 -0.83 17.21 -33.98
N ILE A 263 -1.25 17.94 -32.94
CA ILE A 263 -1.11 17.51 -31.55
C ILE A 263 -1.83 16.17 -31.29
N ARG A 264 -3.06 16.02 -31.77
CA ARG A 264 -3.87 14.81 -31.57
C ARG A 264 -3.21 13.54 -32.10
N LYS A 265 -2.42 13.62 -33.17
CA LYS A 265 -1.72 12.48 -33.75
C LYS A 265 -0.74 11.78 -32.79
N ARG A 266 -0.30 12.48 -31.74
CA ARG A 266 0.61 11.96 -30.72
C ARG A 266 -0.10 11.33 -29.52
N PHE A 267 -1.42 11.48 -29.44
CA PHE A 267 -2.20 10.87 -28.38
C PHE A 267 -2.61 9.45 -28.74
N VAL A 268 -2.61 8.60 -27.74
CA VAL A 268 -3.00 7.19 -27.85
C VAL A 268 -3.80 6.79 -26.62
N THR A 269 -4.78 5.91 -26.76
CA THR A 269 -5.42 5.29 -25.61
C THR A 269 -4.41 4.43 -24.84
N PRO A 270 -4.62 4.19 -23.52
CA PRO A 270 -3.91 3.10 -22.87
C PRO A 270 -4.23 1.76 -23.55
N GLY A 271 -3.33 0.79 -23.42
CA GLY A 271 -3.58 -0.58 -23.91
C GLY A 271 -4.83 -1.16 -23.26
N MET A 272 -5.85 -1.40 -24.06
CA MET A 272 -7.15 -1.87 -23.61
C MET A 272 -7.31 -3.34 -24.00
N SER A 273 -7.41 -4.24 -23.01
CA SER A 273 -7.70 -5.64 -23.29
C SER A 273 -9.19 -5.84 -23.54
N LEU A 274 -9.56 -6.49 -24.65
CA LEU A 274 -10.93 -6.90 -24.94
C LEU A 274 -11.49 -7.86 -23.86
N GLY A 275 -10.61 -8.58 -23.14
CA GLY A 275 -11.00 -9.40 -21.99
C GLY A 275 -11.35 -8.62 -20.72
N ALA A 276 -10.87 -7.38 -20.60
CA ALA A 276 -11.11 -6.51 -19.43
C ALA A 276 -12.22 -5.50 -19.66
N LEU A 277 -12.52 -5.18 -20.91
CA LEU A 277 -13.57 -4.26 -21.34
C LEU A 277 -14.64 -4.99 -22.14
N SER A 278 -15.87 -4.47 -22.12
CA SER A 278 -16.88 -4.96 -23.05
C SER A 278 -16.52 -4.57 -24.50
N PRO A 279 -16.96 -5.35 -25.50
CA PRO A 279 -16.76 -5.01 -26.92
C PRO A 279 -17.24 -3.59 -27.26
N GLU A 280 -18.38 -3.18 -26.70
CA GLU A 280 -18.96 -1.85 -26.93
C GLU A 280 -18.09 -0.72 -26.37
N ALA A 281 -17.54 -0.88 -25.19
CA ALA A 281 -16.65 0.11 -24.59
C ALA A 281 -15.34 0.21 -25.39
N HIS A 282 -14.76 -0.90 -25.76
CA HIS A 282 -13.55 -0.99 -26.58
C HIS A 282 -13.75 -0.31 -27.94
N MET A 283 -14.81 -0.68 -28.65
CA MET A 283 -15.16 -0.10 -29.94
C MET A 283 -15.44 1.41 -29.85
N THR A 284 -16.15 1.86 -28.82
CA THR A 284 -16.44 3.28 -28.61
C THR A 284 -15.17 4.13 -28.51
N LEU A 285 -14.17 3.63 -27.77
CA LEU A 285 -12.89 4.32 -27.62
C LEU A 285 -12.09 4.32 -28.93
N ASN A 286 -12.07 3.21 -29.67
CA ASN A 286 -11.41 3.11 -30.97
C ASN A 286 -12.02 4.09 -31.98
N ILE A 287 -13.33 4.13 -32.09
CA ILE A 287 -14.06 5.05 -32.98
C ILE A 287 -13.77 6.51 -32.57
N ALA A 288 -13.79 6.82 -31.27
CA ALA A 288 -13.55 8.17 -30.78
C ALA A 288 -12.14 8.65 -31.17
N MET A 289 -11.13 7.81 -30.97
CA MET A 289 -9.74 8.15 -31.32
C MET A 289 -9.53 8.30 -32.82
N ASN A 290 -10.09 7.41 -33.61
CA ASN A 290 -10.04 7.51 -35.08
C ASN A 290 -10.71 8.81 -35.59
N ARG A 291 -11.87 9.17 -35.04
CA ARG A 291 -12.57 10.41 -35.43
C ARG A 291 -11.76 11.67 -35.17
N ILE A 292 -10.98 11.73 -34.12
CA ILE A 292 -10.13 12.87 -33.80
C ILE A 292 -8.75 12.83 -34.44
N GLY A 293 -8.43 11.75 -35.20
CA GLY A 293 -7.13 11.55 -35.86
C GLY A 293 -6.01 11.16 -34.87
N ALA A 294 -6.35 10.60 -33.72
CA ALA A 294 -5.43 10.06 -32.74
C ALA A 294 -5.23 8.55 -32.97
N LYS A 295 -4.58 7.87 -32.04
CA LYS A 295 -4.28 6.43 -32.09
C LYS A 295 -5.05 5.69 -31.02
N SER A 296 -5.43 4.44 -31.31
CA SER A 296 -5.97 3.51 -30.32
C SER A 296 -5.05 2.31 -30.20
N ASP A 297 -4.89 1.83 -28.98
CA ASP A 297 -4.08 0.66 -28.63
C ASP A 297 -5.03 -0.45 -28.12
N SER A 298 -5.12 -1.54 -28.87
CA SER A 298 -5.95 -2.70 -28.53
C SER A 298 -5.32 -3.61 -27.48
N GLY A 299 -4.09 -3.33 -27.06
CA GLY A 299 -3.34 -4.15 -26.11
C GLY A 299 -3.04 -5.56 -26.64
N GLU A 300 -2.77 -6.48 -25.73
CA GLU A 300 -2.42 -7.87 -26.08
C GLU A 300 -3.62 -8.68 -26.62
N GLY A 301 -4.83 -8.32 -26.25
CA GLY A 301 -6.06 -9.04 -26.66
C GLY A 301 -6.45 -8.83 -28.12
N GLY A 302 -5.88 -7.82 -28.78
CA GLY A 302 -6.25 -7.46 -30.15
C GLY A 302 -7.67 -6.90 -30.26
N GLU A 303 -8.20 -6.89 -31.48
CA GLU A 303 -9.55 -6.44 -31.81
C GLU A 303 -10.36 -7.59 -32.46
N ASP A 304 -11.69 -7.46 -32.41
CA ASP A 304 -12.56 -8.37 -33.14
C ASP A 304 -12.38 -8.12 -34.65
N PRO A 305 -12.07 -9.16 -35.46
CA PRO A 305 -11.92 -9.02 -36.92
C PRO A 305 -13.14 -8.39 -37.62
N ALA A 306 -14.32 -8.47 -37.03
CA ALA A 306 -15.53 -7.83 -37.57
C ALA A 306 -15.48 -6.28 -37.48
N HIS A 307 -14.51 -5.72 -36.79
CA HIS A 307 -14.34 -4.27 -36.57
C HIS A 307 -13.23 -3.66 -37.45
N HIS A 308 -12.58 -4.44 -38.26
CA HIS A 308 -11.54 -3.97 -39.22
C HIS A 308 -12.13 -3.42 -40.53
#